data_c3d0b06accdef19c9a11fb64012a0e73
#
_entry.id   c3d0b06accdef19c9a11fb64012a0e73
#
_cell.length_a   1.000
_cell.length_b   1.000
_cell.length_c   1.000
_cell.angle_alpha   90.00
_cell.angle_beta   90.00
_cell.angle_gamma   90.00
#
_symmetry.space_group_name_H-M   'P 1'
#
loop_
_entity.id
_entity.type
_entity.pdbx_description
1 polymer ?
#
loop_
_entity_poly.entity_id
_entity_poly.type
_entity_poly.pdbx_seq_one_letter_code
_entity_poly.pdbx_strand_id
1 'polypeptide(L)'
;MKRRDFLAASALISLLAPAPALAARKEKSSKPGSKPAGESASRSRRETRTDNRSRSRGRQTYRPVAEPPTAAPAAVASSPATTNEQTYNAIALPDEPQPQWRTYDVTSLITLNNVKGKLRLWLPLAQYRDNPWQRALGHDWRGNFDSAGVYRDPVADLEVFYADWNHVAATPRLQLVSQVAKRDRNFDITRRGSVAERGEVLRRCLQSSNLVPTDGLVRRTAETAVGRIKDPVAQGKAIYDWVIENTTYDPVPAGIGRGNVEAMLDSGRLSGGSADIALLFVALCRSIGIPARPVFGLRIDGSRLFSGLGATGNLGTGQHCRAEFYTPGYGWIPVDPGDVRKAIRDENLGYGDPKLLVLRKLLFGFWERNWLALNTAQDVQLQGASGGPLPFLVLPQIEAGGQRFDSSDSQRCSYTVTSSRVDG
;
A
#
# COMPACT_ATOMS: atom_id res chain seq x y z
N MET A 1 21.79 36.50 -12.93
CA MET A 1 22.93 36.77 -12.03
C MET A 1 23.65 35.46 -11.74
N LYS A 2 24.97 35.47 -11.79
CA LYS A 2 25.87 34.33 -12.02
C LYS A 2 25.84 33.25 -10.92
N ARG A 3 25.74 31.99 -11.35
CA ARG A 3 26.16 30.81 -10.58
C ARG A 3 27.68 30.88 -10.41
N ARG A 4 28.16 30.93 -9.16
CA ARG A 4 29.49 30.47 -8.72
C ARG A 4 29.62 30.66 -7.20
N ASP A 5 30.33 29.66 -6.61
CA ASP A 5 30.88 29.62 -5.26
C ASP A 5 30.02 28.95 -4.18
N PHE A 6 30.13 27.62 -4.18
CA PHE A 6 30.18 26.79 -2.96
C PHE A 6 30.91 25.48 -3.26
N LEU A 7 32.23 25.61 -3.35
CA LEU A 7 33.18 24.49 -3.22
C LEU A 7 34.31 24.98 -2.34
N ALA A 8 34.42 24.43 -1.15
CA ALA A 8 35.63 24.12 -0.41
C ALA A 8 35.40 24.22 1.10
N ALA A 9 35.39 23.09 1.76
CA ALA A 9 36.15 22.83 2.99
C ALA A 9 35.80 21.43 3.51
N SER A 10 36.49 20.43 3.02
CA SER A 10 36.64 19.13 3.68
C SER A 10 37.92 19.18 4.48
N ALA A 11 37.82 19.31 5.77
CA ALA A 11 38.95 19.08 6.69
C ALA A 11 38.84 17.68 7.29
N LEU A 12 39.81 16.83 6.96
CA LEU A 12 40.07 15.57 7.63
C LEU A 12 40.45 15.83 9.11
N ILE A 13 39.79 15.17 10.04
CA ILE A 13 40.30 14.90 11.36
C ILE A 13 40.15 13.39 11.60
N SER A 14 41.31 12.72 11.48
CA SER A 14 41.54 11.37 12.01
C SER A 14 41.79 11.49 13.50
N LEU A 15 41.03 10.77 14.34
CA LEU A 15 41.41 10.52 15.72
C LEU A 15 40.98 9.11 16.15
N LEU A 16 42.03 8.40 16.53
CA LEU A 16 42.17 7.08 17.15
C LEU A 16 41.02 6.68 18.10
N ALA A 17 40.64 5.42 17.96
CA ALA A 17 39.91 4.66 18.97
C ALA A 17 40.89 3.97 19.96
N PRO A 18 40.55 3.84 21.23
CA PRO A 18 41.13 2.80 22.08
C PRO A 18 40.20 1.59 22.20
N ALA A 19 40.82 0.40 22.12
CA ALA A 19 40.17 -0.88 22.31
C ALA A 19 39.84 -1.13 23.81
N PRO A 20 38.77 -1.87 24.13
CA PRO A 20 38.57 -2.37 25.49
C PRO A 20 39.21 -3.75 25.69
N ALA A 21 39.82 -3.89 26.86
CA ALA A 21 40.46 -5.07 27.36
C ALA A 21 39.48 -6.21 27.71
N LEU A 22 39.93 -7.43 27.43
CA LEU A 22 39.34 -8.69 27.94
C LEU A 22 39.53 -8.78 29.46
N ALA A 23 38.47 -9.20 30.17
CA ALA A 23 38.57 -9.84 31.45
C ALA A 23 37.73 -11.12 31.45
N ALA A 24 38.48 -12.23 31.50
CA ALA A 24 37.95 -13.57 31.75
C ALA A 24 37.81 -13.80 33.25
N ARG A 25 36.79 -14.53 33.70
CA ARG A 25 36.87 -15.49 34.83
C ARG A 25 35.51 -16.12 35.14
N LYS A 26 35.44 -17.35 34.88
CA LYS A 26 35.50 -18.61 35.66
C LYS A 26 34.13 -19.20 36.05
N GLU A 27 34.03 -20.43 35.60
CA GLU A 27 33.08 -21.48 35.97
C GLU A 27 32.87 -21.66 37.47
N LYS A 28 31.64 -22.06 37.83
CA LYS A 28 31.47 -23.16 38.81
C LYS A 28 30.18 -23.95 38.54
N SER A 29 30.41 -25.21 38.39
CA SER A 29 29.50 -26.34 38.28
C SER A 29 28.74 -26.61 39.61
N SER A 30 27.51 -27.11 39.49
CA SER A 30 27.05 -28.26 40.31
C SER A 30 25.69 -28.77 39.84
N LYS A 31 25.64 -30.00 39.40
CA LYS A 31 24.54 -30.98 39.49
C LYS A 31 24.85 -31.86 40.75
N PRO A 32 23.99 -32.77 41.24
CA PRO A 32 22.80 -33.40 40.69
C PRO A 32 21.73 -33.76 41.77
N GLY A 33 20.70 -34.50 41.34
CA GLY A 33 19.86 -35.37 42.17
C GLY A 33 18.34 -35.10 41.93
N SER A 34 17.50 -35.99 41.66
CA SER A 34 17.28 -37.41 41.52
C SER A 34 15.78 -37.62 41.44
N LYS A 35 15.37 -38.54 40.56
CA LYS A 35 13.99 -39.13 40.50
C LYS A 35 13.75 -40.03 41.71
N PRO A 36 12.54 -40.50 42.03
CA PRO A 36 11.82 -41.55 41.30
C PRO A 36 10.29 -41.38 41.27
N ALA A 37 9.56 -41.87 40.27
CA ALA A 37 9.06 -43.21 39.96
C ALA A 37 7.82 -43.66 40.79
N GLY A 38 6.79 -44.17 40.12
CA GLY A 38 5.65 -44.94 40.58
C GLY A 38 4.51 -44.81 39.57
N GLU A 39 4.37 -45.66 38.56
CA GLU A 39 3.62 -46.93 38.52
C GLU A 39 2.19 -46.84 39.10
N SER A 40 1.14 -47.30 38.47
CA SER A 40 0.82 -48.45 37.62
C SER A 40 -0.62 -48.36 37.14
N ALA A 41 -0.93 -48.78 35.95
CA ALA A 41 -1.72 -49.95 35.55
C ALA A 41 -3.19 -49.95 36.02
N SER A 42 -4.19 -50.26 35.26
CA SER A 42 -4.45 -51.42 34.45
C SER A 42 -5.86 -51.37 33.80
N ARG A 43 -5.97 -51.87 32.55
CA ARG A 43 -6.92 -52.92 32.07
C ARG A 43 -8.40 -52.80 32.39
N SER A 44 -9.31 -52.84 31.39
CA SER A 44 -9.79 -54.04 30.64
C SER A 44 -10.96 -53.60 29.74
N ARG A 45 -10.97 -53.86 28.43
CA ARG A 45 -11.46 -55.05 27.71
C ARG A 45 -12.92 -55.46 28.05
N ARG A 46 -13.81 -55.33 27.05
CA ARG A 46 -14.69 -56.37 26.46
C ARG A 46 -15.63 -55.76 25.43
N GLU A 47 -15.48 -56.08 24.24
CA GLU A 47 -16.18 -56.92 23.26
C GLU A 47 -17.60 -57.35 23.65
N THR A 48 -18.51 -57.20 22.69
CA THR A 48 -19.46 -58.17 22.09
C THR A 48 -20.37 -57.38 21.14
N ARG A 49 -20.37 -57.56 19.86
CA ARG A 49 -20.82 -58.59 18.94
C ARG A 49 -22.35 -58.70 18.82
N THR A 50 -22.76 -58.68 17.52
CA THR A 50 -23.92 -59.28 16.81
C THR A 50 -25.25 -58.56 16.94
N ASP A 51 -26.11 -58.45 15.92
CA ASP A 51 -26.35 -59.22 14.74
C ASP A 51 -27.28 -58.50 13.76
N ASN A 52 -27.00 -58.71 12.50
CA ASN A 52 -27.83 -58.96 11.34
C ASN A 52 -29.38 -58.85 11.46
N ARG A 53 -29.99 -58.14 10.51
CA ARG A 53 -31.01 -58.66 9.59
C ARG A 53 -31.42 -57.69 8.48
N SER A 54 -31.05 -58.10 7.31
CA SER A 54 -31.64 -58.05 5.99
C SER A 54 -33.18 -57.81 5.87
N ARG A 55 -33.52 -57.07 4.81
CA ARG A 55 -34.62 -57.19 3.80
C ARG A 55 -35.08 -55.77 3.42
N SER A 56 -35.37 -55.42 2.20
CA SER A 56 -35.62 -56.17 0.94
C SER A 56 -35.65 -55.18 -0.22
N ARG A 57 -35.35 -55.68 -1.34
CA ARG A 57 -35.43 -55.09 -2.68
C ARG A 57 -36.70 -54.30 -2.98
N GLY A 58 -36.53 -53.10 -3.57
CA GLY A 58 -37.54 -52.43 -4.36
C GLY A 58 -36.89 -51.92 -5.65
N ARG A 59 -36.92 -52.72 -6.69
CA ARG A 59 -36.48 -52.37 -8.06
C ARG A 59 -37.64 -51.68 -8.74
N GLN A 60 -37.57 -50.38 -8.89
CA GLN A 60 -38.47 -49.64 -9.79
C GLN A 60 -37.84 -49.52 -11.15
N THR A 61 -38.44 -50.21 -12.11
CA THR A 61 -38.18 -50.16 -13.54
C THR A 61 -38.64 -48.81 -14.08
N TYR A 62 -37.72 -48.09 -14.66
CA TYR A 62 -38.04 -46.87 -15.44
C TYR A 62 -38.56 -47.29 -16.82
N ARG A 63 -39.76 -46.82 -17.13
CA ARG A 63 -40.39 -46.97 -18.46
C ARG A 63 -40.00 -45.73 -19.28
N PRO A 64 -39.48 -45.84 -20.50
CA PRO A 64 -39.19 -44.70 -21.35
C PRO A 64 -40.49 -44.06 -21.85
N VAL A 65 -40.58 -42.75 -21.68
CA VAL A 65 -41.63 -41.91 -22.29
C VAL A 65 -41.16 -41.55 -23.70
N ALA A 66 -42.06 -41.73 -24.66
CA ALA A 66 -41.82 -41.45 -26.08
C ALA A 66 -41.55 -39.97 -26.36
N GLU A 67 -40.56 -39.70 -27.22
CA GLU A 67 -40.26 -38.36 -27.74
C GLU A 67 -41.41 -37.84 -28.63
N PRO A 68 -41.78 -36.54 -28.52
CA PRO A 68 -42.61 -35.90 -29.51
C PRO A 68 -41.80 -35.55 -30.79
N PRO A 69 -42.45 -35.44 -31.94
CA PRO A 69 -41.79 -35.33 -33.25
C PRO A 69 -41.06 -33.97 -33.41
N THR A 70 -39.86 -34.08 -33.95
CA THR A 70 -38.97 -32.99 -34.35
C THR A 70 -39.62 -32.02 -35.34
N ALA A 71 -39.91 -30.82 -34.96
CA ALA A 71 -40.26 -29.75 -35.90
C ALA A 71 -38.97 -29.20 -36.54
N ALA A 72 -38.97 -29.05 -37.85
CA ALA A 72 -37.89 -28.53 -38.65
C ALA A 72 -37.49 -27.11 -38.20
N PRO A 73 -36.19 -26.73 -38.22
CA PRO A 73 -35.75 -25.41 -37.78
C PRO A 73 -36.21 -24.35 -38.78
N ALA A 74 -37.00 -23.41 -38.30
CA ALA A 74 -37.26 -22.15 -38.99
C ALA A 74 -35.93 -21.39 -39.12
N ALA A 75 -35.63 -20.94 -40.33
CA ALA A 75 -34.51 -20.09 -40.62
C ALA A 75 -34.60 -18.81 -39.78
N VAL A 76 -33.74 -18.71 -38.78
CA VAL A 76 -33.55 -17.48 -38.01
C VAL A 76 -32.71 -16.55 -38.89
N ALA A 77 -33.33 -15.48 -39.37
CA ALA A 77 -32.66 -14.38 -40.04
C ALA A 77 -31.54 -13.88 -39.08
N SER A 78 -30.30 -13.99 -39.51
CA SER A 78 -29.14 -13.39 -38.84
C SER A 78 -29.31 -11.88 -38.88
N SER A 79 -29.74 -11.30 -37.74
CA SER A 79 -29.52 -9.88 -37.48
C SER A 79 -28.03 -9.64 -37.41
N PRO A 80 -27.49 -8.58 -38.03
CA PRO A 80 -26.09 -8.27 -37.93
C PRO A 80 -25.75 -8.04 -36.44
N ALA A 81 -24.83 -8.80 -35.93
CA ALA A 81 -24.20 -8.52 -34.63
C ALA A 81 -23.59 -7.14 -34.73
N THR A 82 -24.26 -6.14 -34.18
CA THR A 82 -23.68 -4.85 -33.88
C THR A 82 -22.60 -5.13 -32.81
N THR A 83 -21.40 -5.23 -33.24
CA THR A 83 -20.22 -5.27 -32.39
C THR A 83 -20.23 -4.02 -31.52
N ASN A 84 -20.45 -4.22 -30.24
CA ASN A 84 -20.37 -3.19 -29.19
C ASN A 84 -18.91 -2.67 -29.00
N GLU A 85 -18.14 -2.51 -30.05
CA GLU A 85 -16.81 -1.89 -29.99
C GLU A 85 -16.86 -0.37 -29.78
N GLN A 86 -17.97 0.28 -30.04
CA GLN A 86 -18.09 1.74 -29.88
C GLN A 86 -18.33 2.23 -28.45
N THR A 87 -18.64 1.35 -27.50
CA THR A 87 -18.93 1.76 -26.10
C THR A 87 -17.68 1.78 -25.20
N TYR A 88 -16.56 1.23 -25.65
CA TYR A 88 -15.32 1.19 -24.88
C TYR A 88 -14.50 2.49 -24.89
N ASN A 89 -14.87 3.46 -25.71
CA ASN A 89 -14.20 4.76 -25.82
C ASN A 89 -14.69 5.81 -24.82
N ALA A 90 -15.60 5.49 -23.91
CA ALA A 90 -16.17 6.48 -22.99
C ALA A 90 -15.23 6.89 -21.83
N ILE A 91 -14.11 6.20 -21.64
CA ILE A 91 -12.97 6.68 -20.84
C ILE A 91 -11.75 6.67 -21.78
N ALA A 92 -11.83 7.43 -22.86
CA ALA A 92 -10.63 7.81 -23.56
C ALA A 92 -9.84 8.67 -22.59
N LEU A 93 -8.66 8.18 -22.14
CA LEU A 93 -7.65 9.10 -21.66
C LEU A 93 -7.55 10.17 -22.71
N PRO A 94 -7.63 11.48 -22.36
CA PRO A 94 -7.44 12.54 -23.33
C PRO A 94 -6.20 12.19 -24.15
N ASP A 95 -6.30 12.30 -25.47
CA ASP A 95 -5.17 12.16 -26.40
C ASP A 95 -4.08 13.15 -25.98
N GLU A 96 -3.32 12.84 -24.96
CA GLU A 96 -2.08 13.52 -24.66
C GLU A 96 -0.99 12.84 -25.50
N PRO A 97 -0.42 13.55 -26.48
CA PRO A 97 0.55 12.97 -27.42
C PRO A 97 1.88 12.71 -26.76
N GLN A 98 2.12 12.22 -25.72
CA GLN A 98 3.25 11.86 -24.86
C GLN A 98 3.00 12.28 -23.42
N PRO A 99 3.34 11.45 -22.43
CA PRO A 99 3.19 11.83 -21.04
C PRO A 99 4.12 13.00 -20.70
N GLN A 100 3.56 14.22 -20.78
CA GLN A 100 4.31 15.44 -20.51
C GLN A 100 4.56 15.56 -19.01
N TRP A 101 5.78 15.96 -18.67
CA TRP A 101 6.11 16.38 -17.33
C TRP A 101 5.37 17.67 -16.98
N ARG A 102 4.78 17.71 -15.79
CA ARG A 102 4.20 18.92 -15.19
C ARG A 102 4.85 19.16 -13.85
N THR A 103 5.19 20.40 -13.60
CA THR A 103 5.77 20.84 -12.32
C THR A 103 4.67 21.39 -11.41
N TYR A 104 4.76 21.04 -10.15
CA TYR A 104 3.84 21.49 -9.09
C TYR A 104 4.63 22.01 -7.91
N ASP A 105 4.15 23.12 -7.33
CA ASP A 105 4.50 23.55 -5.98
C ASP A 105 3.41 23.03 -5.03
N VAL A 106 3.80 22.12 -4.15
CA VAL A 106 2.93 21.56 -3.12
C VAL A 106 3.26 22.26 -1.81
N THR A 107 2.34 23.10 -1.34
CA THR A 107 2.51 23.92 -0.13
C THR A 107 1.76 23.30 1.03
N SER A 108 2.48 22.93 2.07
CA SER A 108 1.94 22.49 3.37
C SER A 108 2.00 23.61 4.37
N LEU A 109 0.85 23.96 4.97
CA LEU A 109 0.73 24.91 6.06
C LEU A 109 0.31 24.16 7.33
N ILE A 110 1.09 24.30 8.40
CA ILE A 110 0.81 23.68 9.69
C ILE A 110 0.82 24.75 10.77
N THR A 111 -0.25 24.74 11.58
CA THR A 111 -0.35 25.54 12.80
C THR A 111 -0.72 24.62 13.95
N LEU A 112 0.03 24.66 15.05
CA LEU A 112 -0.20 23.82 16.21
C LEU A 112 -0.82 24.62 17.35
N ASN A 113 -1.96 24.14 17.83
CA ASN A 113 -2.73 24.78 18.88
C ASN A 113 -2.68 23.94 20.17
N ASN A 114 -2.83 24.59 21.33
CA ASN A 114 -2.93 23.90 22.62
C ASN A 114 -1.75 22.95 22.93
N VAL A 115 -0.57 23.24 22.38
CA VAL A 115 0.67 22.47 22.62
C VAL A 115 1.57 23.23 23.60
N LYS A 116 2.30 22.49 24.45
CA LYS A 116 3.18 23.04 25.48
C LYS A 116 4.48 22.24 25.58
N GLY A 117 5.51 22.88 26.11
CA GLY A 117 6.80 22.25 26.37
C GLY A 117 7.63 22.05 25.12
N LYS A 118 8.47 21.02 25.12
CA LYS A 118 9.27 20.65 23.97
C LYS A 118 8.38 20.02 22.89
N LEU A 119 8.57 20.45 21.66
CA LEU A 119 7.75 20.05 20.52
C LEU A 119 8.65 19.64 19.37
N ARG A 120 8.29 18.56 18.70
CA ARG A 120 8.86 18.15 17.41
C ARG A 120 7.76 17.76 16.43
N LEU A 121 7.94 18.13 15.18
CA LEU A 121 7.09 17.82 14.07
C LEU A 121 7.90 17.03 13.02
N TRP A 122 7.26 16.02 12.40
CA TRP A 122 7.77 15.30 11.22
C TRP A 122 6.74 15.35 10.11
N LEU A 123 7.19 15.62 8.89
CA LEU A 123 6.36 15.67 7.69
C LEU A 123 7.00 14.80 6.60
N PRO A 124 6.30 13.78 6.06
CA PRO A 124 6.83 13.02 4.93
C PRO A 124 6.91 13.92 3.70
N LEU A 125 8.01 13.81 2.99
CA LEU A 125 8.27 14.54 1.74
C LEU A 125 8.06 13.64 0.52
N ALA A 126 8.07 14.24 -0.67
CA ALA A 126 8.07 13.51 -1.92
C ALA A 126 9.24 12.52 -1.98
N GLN A 127 9.04 11.32 -2.55
CA GLN A 127 10.14 10.39 -2.78
C GLN A 127 11.30 11.11 -3.44
N TYR A 128 12.49 11.06 -2.80
CA TYR A 128 13.67 11.83 -3.20
C TYR A 128 14.43 11.20 -4.38
N ARG A 129 14.21 9.91 -4.65
CA ARG A 129 14.82 9.23 -5.78
C ARG A 129 14.03 9.52 -7.05
N ASP A 130 14.71 10.09 -8.01
CA ASP A 130 14.15 10.27 -9.34
C ASP A 130 13.77 8.93 -9.96
N ASN A 131 12.59 8.92 -10.53
CA ASN A 131 12.08 7.79 -11.27
C ASN A 131 11.42 8.26 -12.58
N PRO A 132 11.05 7.35 -13.50
CA PRO A 132 10.50 7.73 -14.80
C PRO A 132 9.22 8.55 -14.77
N TRP A 133 8.55 8.73 -13.63
CA TRP A 133 7.24 9.37 -13.52
C TRP A 133 7.14 10.42 -12.40
N GLN A 134 8.18 10.55 -11.55
CA GLN A 134 8.25 11.55 -10.48
C GLN A 134 9.68 12.00 -10.23
N ARG A 135 9.88 13.29 -9.98
CA ARG A 135 11.13 13.91 -9.54
C ARG A 135 10.86 14.88 -8.40
N ALA A 136 11.63 14.81 -7.33
CA ALA A 136 11.67 15.82 -6.30
C ALA A 136 12.67 16.90 -6.72
N LEU A 137 12.22 18.13 -6.93
CA LEU A 137 13.06 19.22 -7.44
C LEU A 137 13.68 20.05 -6.30
N GLY A 138 13.05 20.05 -5.11
CA GLY A 138 13.55 20.73 -3.93
C GLY A 138 12.46 21.04 -2.94
N HIS A 139 12.90 21.52 -1.77
CA HIS A 139 12.03 21.94 -0.68
C HIS A 139 12.51 23.29 -0.12
N ASP A 140 11.57 24.16 0.19
CA ASP A 140 11.79 25.40 0.92
C ASP A 140 10.84 25.48 2.10
N TRP A 141 11.31 26.01 3.24
CA TRP A 141 10.50 26.07 4.45
C TRP A 141 10.76 27.32 5.27
N ARG A 142 9.72 27.79 5.94
CA ARG A 142 9.78 28.90 6.88
C ARG A 142 8.81 28.67 8.04
N GLY A 143 9.14 29.19 9.19
CA GLY A 143 8.35 29.07 10.41
C GLY A 143 9.04 29.70 11.60
N ASN A 144 8.49 29.48 12.79
CA ASN A 144 9.02 30.01 14.05
C ASN A 144 9.64 28.90 14.92
N PHE A 145 10.22 27.89 14.29
CA PHE A 145 10.94 26.78 14.93
C PHE A 145 12.36 27.21 15.34
N ASP A 146 12.95 26.52 16.33
CA ASP A 146 14.34 26.74 16.75
C ASP A 146 15.33 26.03 15.82
N SER A 147 14.95 24.85 15.30
CA SER A 147 15.72 24.12 14.30
C SER A 147 14.82 23.32 13.37
N ALA A 148 15.27 23.15 12.14
CA ALA A 148 14.59 22.30 11.15
C ALA A 148 15.59 21.69 10.17
N GLY A 149 15.19 20.62 9.53
CA GLY A 149 16.02 19.95 8.52
C GLY A 149 15.28 18.79 7.86
N VAL A 150 16.04 18.08 7.03
CA VAL A 150 15.57 16.92 6.31
C VAL A 150 16.50 15.74 6.60
N TYR A 151 15.93 14.57 6.85
CA TYR A 151 16.69 13.32 6.89
C TYR A 151 16.09 12.29 5.94
N ARG A 152 16.91 11.30 5.57
CA ARG A 152 16.56 10.22 4.65
C ARG A 152 16.72 8.87 5.28
N ASP A 153 15.76 7.98 5.01
CA ASP A 153 15.92 6.55 5.18
C ASP A 153 16.03 5.90 3.78
N PRO A 154 17.24 5.54 3.34
CA PRO A 154 17.44 4.97 2.00
C PRO A 154 16.87 3.56 1.86
N VAL A 155 16.62 2.87 2.97
CA VAL A 155 16.05 1.52 3.00
C VAL A 155 14.57 1.57 2.69
N ALA A 156 13.87 2.51 3.32
CA ALA A 156 12.43 2.69 3.15
C ALA A 156 12.04 3.62 2.00
N ASP A 157 13.03 4.20 1.29
CA ASP A 157 12.83 5.25 0.29
C ASP A 157 11.99 6.42 0.84
N LEU A 158 12.33 6.82 2.06
CA LEU A 158 11.62 7.81 2.86
C LEU A 158 12.49 9.05 3.06
N GLU A 159 11.93 10.21 2.80
CA GLU A 159 12.49 11.52 3.15
C GLU A 159 11.52 12.23 4.08
N VAL A 160 12.05 12.78 5.17
CA VAL A 160 11.26 13.41 6.22
C VAL A 160 11.83 14.77 6.56
N PHE A 161 10.99 15.79 6.47
CA PHE A 161 11.25 17.08 7.10
C PHE A 161 10.96 17.01 8.59
N TYR A 162 11.78 17.64 9.41
CA TYR A 162 11.51 17.81 10.84
C TYR A 162 11.69 19.26 11.27
N ALA A 163 10.95 19.67 12.29
CA ALA A 163 11.11 20.97 12.96
C ALA A 163 10.97 20.79 14.47
N ASP A 164 11.82 21.50 15.22
CA ASP A 164 11.88 21.48 16.67
C ASP A 164 11.58 22.84 17.27
N TRP A 165 10.81 22.83 18.36
CA TRP A 165 10.63 23.95 19.30
C TRP A 165 11.07 23.48 20.68
N ASN A 166 12.15 24.02 21.21
CA ASN A 166 12.66 23.70 22.54
C ASN A 166 11.71 24.24 23.63
N HIS A 167 11.09 25.38 23.33
CA HIS A 167 10.09 26.00 24.17
C HIS A 167 9.04 26.68 23.31
N VAL A 168 7.77 26.37 23.56
CA VAL A 168 6.64 27.00 22.84
C VAL A 168 6.28 28.33 23.48
N ALA A 169 6.90 29.43 22.99
CA ALA A 169 6.62 30.79 23.42
C ALA A 169 5.51 31.46 22.61
N ALA A 170 5.31 31.04 21.38
CA ALA A 170 4.26 31.50 20.47
C ALA A 170 3.65 30.32 19.72
N THR A 171 2.47 30.49 19.14
CA THR A 171 1.81 29.46 18.32
C THR A 171 2.77 28.93 17.26
N PRO A 172 3.16 27.63 17.29
CA PRO A 172 4.08 27.04 16.32
C PRO A 172 3.47 27.03 14.93
N ARG A 173 4.25 27.48 13.94
CA ARG A 173 3.83 27.59 12.54
C ARG A 173 4.93 27.12 11.62
N LEU A 174 4.51 26.38 10.60
CA LEU A 174 5.35 25.91 9.51
C LEU A 174 4.65 26.15 8.18
N GLN A 175 5.37 26.69 7.22
CA GLN A 175 5.08 26.59 5.80
C GLN A 175 6.21 25.82 5.13
N LEU A 176 5.88 24.78 4.38
CA LEU A 176 6.83 24.01 3.58
C LEU A 176 6.30 23.95 2.15
N VAL A 177 7.15 24.27 1.19
CA VAL A 177 6.88 24.17 -0.25
C VAL A 177 7.77 23.09 -0.82
N SER A 178 7.17 22.09 -1.42
CA SER A 178 7.87 21.01 -2.15
C SER A 178 7.61 21.18 -3.64
N GLN A 179 8.65 21.44 -4.40
CA GLN A 179 8.55 21.48 -5.86
C GLN A 179 8.79 20.08 -6.44
N VAL A 180 7.86 19.60 -7.24
CA VAL A 180 7.88 18.25 -7.81
C VAL A 180 7.50 18.26 -9.28
N ALA A 181 8.16 17.43 -10.08
CA ALA A 181 7.75 17.17 -11.45
C ALA A 181 7.08 15.80 -11.54
N LYS A 182 5.93 15.76 -12.22
CA LYS A 182 5.08 14.57 -12.35
C LYS A 182 4.71 14.34 -13.82
N ARG A 183 4.62 13.06 -14.19
CA ARG A 183 3.95 12.60 -15.41
C ARG A 183 3.18 11.31 -15.12
N ASP A 184 2.31 10.90 -16.02
CA ASP A 184 1.61 9.63 -15.91
C ASP A 184 2.62 8.47 -15.91
N ARG A 185 2.37 7.49 -15.05
CA ARG A 185 3.09 6.24 -15.04
C ARG A 185 2.28 5.23 -15.84
N ASN A 186 2.60 5.11 -17.11
CA ASN A 186 2.02 4.11 -18.00
C ASN A 186 3.00 2.96 -18.15
N PHE A 187 2.59 1.76 -17.76
CA PHE A 187 3.40 0.56 -17.77
C PHE A 187 2.88 -0.42 -18.82
N ASP A 188 3.67 -0.68 -19.83
CA ASP A 188 3.32 -1.64 -20.89
C ASP A 188 3.64 -3.08 -20.45
N ILE A 189 2.63 -3.80 -19.98
CA ILE A 189 2.75 -5.19 -19.53
C ILE A 189 2.99 -6.18 -20.68
N THR A 190 2.94 -5.75 -21.94
CA THR A 190 3.24 -6.60 -23.10
C THR A 190 4.72 -6.62 -23.42
N ARG A 191 5.49 -5.66 -22.93
CA ARG A 191 6.92 -5.52 -23.19
C ARG A 191 7.77 -5.91 -22.00
N ARG A 192 8.68 -6.83 -22.24
CA ARG A 192 9.79 -7.11 -21.32
C ARG A 192 10.95 -6.17 -21.60
N GLY A 193 11.81 -5.93 -20.63
CA GLY A 193 13.03 -5.13 -20.83
C GLY A 193 13.35 -4.16 -19.70
N SER A 194 12.84 -4.42 -18.49
CA SER A 194 13.22 -3.61 -17.32
C SER A 194 14.61 -3.99 -16.80
N VAL A 195 15.28 -3.00 -16.19
CA VAL A 195 16.47 -3.23 -15.38
C VAL A 195 16.09 -4.06 -14.14
N ALA A 196 16.91 -5.07 -13.83
CA ALA A 196 16.70 -5.89 -12.65
C ALA A 196 16.80 -5.04 -11.37
N GLU A 197 15.88 -5.24 -10.44
CA GLU A 197 15.95 -4.64 -9.11
C GLU A 197 17.01 -5.36 -8.24
N ARG A 198 17.60 -4.63 -7.30
CA ARG A 198 18.57 -5.17 -6.35
C ARG A 198 17.94 -6.26 -5.51
N GLY A 199 18.65 -7.40 -5.37
CA GLY A 199 18.16 -8.56 -4.61
C GLY A 199 17.80 -8.25 -3.16
N GLU A 200 18.48 -7.28 -2.53
CA GLU A 200 18.17 -6.81 -1.18
C GLU A 200 16.77 -6.15 -1.10
N VAL A 201 16.44 -5.30 -2.08
CA VAL A 201 15.11 -4.65 -2.17
C VAL A 201 14.04 -5.71 -2.37
N LEU A 202 14.25 -6.67 -3.27
CA LEU A 202 13.30 -7.75 -3.53
C LEU A 202 13.08 -8.63 -2.30
N ARG A 203 14.16 -9.02 -1.58
CA ARG A 203 14.03 -9.79 -0.34
C ARG A 203 13.21 -9.04 0.71
N ARG A 204 13.45 -7.75 0.91
CA ARG A 204 12.66 -6.93 1.83
C ARG A 204 11.19 -6.86 1.44
N CYS A 205 10.90 -6.75 0.13
CA CYS A 205 9.53 -6.71 -0.38
C CYS A 205 8.83 -8.08 -0.40
N LEU A 206 9.48 -9.13 0.09
CA LEU A 206 8.90 -10.45 0.38
C LEU A 206 8.68 -10.69 1.88
N GLN A 207 9.30 -9.88 2.75
CA GLN A 207 9.22 -10.08 4.19
C GLN A 207 7.83 -9.74 4.73
N SER A 208 7.40 -10.49 5.73
CA SER A 208 6.25 -10.11 6.54
C SER A 208 6.56 -8.88 7.40
N SER A 209 5.52 -8.16 7.81
CA SER A 209 5.57 -7.11 8.82
C SER A 209 4.34 -7.24 9.72
N ASN A 210 4.27 -6.45 10.77
CA ASN A 210 3.11 -6.45 11.68
C ASN A 210 1.78 -6.20 10.96
N LEU A 211 1.80 -5.44 9.85
CA LEU A 211 0.61 -5.14 9.06
C LEU A 211 0.39 -6.09 7.88
N VAL A 212 1.45 -6.76 7.42
CA VAL A 212 1.48 -7.55 6.19
C VAL A 212 1.99 -8.95 6.50
N PRO A 213 1.19 -9.81 7.12
CA PRO A 213 1.53 -11.21 7.31
C PRO A 213 1.62 -11.93 5.95
N THR A 214 2.38 -13.02 5.87
CA THR A 214 2.63 -13.76 4.63
C THR A 214 2.29 -15.24 4.71
N ASP A 215 1.75 -15.69 5.83
CA ASP A 215 1.37 -17.09 6.08
C ASP A 215 -0.08 -17.23 6.54
N GLY A 216 -0.45 -18.39 7.04
CA GLY A 216 -1.78 -18.64 7.60
C GLY A 216 -2.92 -18.40 6.61
N LEU A 217 -3.89 -17.56 7.01
CA LEU A 217 -5.09 -17.26 6.20
C LEU A 217 -4.74 -16.46 4.94
N VAL A 218 -3.75 -15.55 5.03
CA VAL A 218 -3.28 -14.74 3.89
C VAL A 218 -2.81 -15.64 2.75
N ARG A 219 -1.96 -16.63 3.08
CA ARG A 219 -1.44 -17.57 2.08
C ARG A 219 -2.54 -18.42 1.45
N ARG A 220 -3.45 -18.97 2.26
CA ARG A 220 -4.59 -19.75 1.73
C ARG A 220 -5.48 -18.93 0.81
N THR A 221 -5.72 -17.67 1.17
CA THR A 221 -6.49 -16.73 0.34
C THR A 221 -5.79 -16.47 -1.00
N ALA A 222 -4.48 -16.19 -0.97
CA ALA A 222 -3.70 -15.98 -2.19
C ALA A 222 -3.67 -17.22 -3.09
N GLU A 223 -3.45 -18.40 -2.53
CA GLU A 223 -3.47 -19.68 -3.26
C GLU A 223 -4.85 -19.94 -3.90
N THR A 224 -5.93 -19.58 -3.22
CA THR A 224 -7.29 -19.65 -3.77
C THR A 224 -7.48 -18.67 -4.94
N ALA A 225 -7.00 -17.42 -4.78
CA ALA A 225 -7.13 -16.38 -5.80
C ALA A 225 -6.36 -16.72 -7.08
N VAL A 226 -5.17 -17.30 -6.96
CA VAL A 226 -4.33 -17.61 -8.14
C VAL A 226 -4.60 -19.02 -8.73
N GLY A 227 -5.14 -19.95 -7.94
CA GLY A 227 -5.44 -21.31 -8.39
C GLY A 227 -4.23 -21.98 -9.05
N ARG A 228 -4.37 -22.35 -10.34
CA ARG A 228 -3.34 -23.06 -11.11
C ARG A 228 -2.44 -22.13 -11.94
N ILE A 229 -2.62 -20.82 -11.86
CA ILE A 229 -1.84 -19.84 -12.63
C ILE A 229 -0.37 -19.91 -12.21
N LYS A 230 0.56 -19.97 -13.19
CA LYS A 230 2.01 -20.04 -12.94
C LYS A 230 2.76 -18.77 -13.35
N ASP A 231 2.24 -18.02 -14.31
CA ASP A 231 2.85 -16.77 -14.75
C ASP A 231 2.72 -15.70 -13.66
N PRO A 232 3.81 -15.07 -13.19
CA PRO A 232 3.76 -14.12 -12.09
C PRO A 232 2.95 -12.86 -12.39
N VAL A 233 2.89 -12.40 -13.65
CA VAL A 233 2.07 -11.24 -14.04
C VAL A 233 0.60 -11.61 -13.95
N ALA A 234 0.24 -12.79 -14.46
CA ALA A 234 -1.12 -13.31 -14.39
C ALA A 234 -1.54 -13.62 -12.94
N GLN A 235 -0.63 -14.09 -12.07
CA GLN A 235 -0.90 -14.26 -10.64
C GLN A 235 -1.19 -12.90 -9.97
N GLY A 236 -0.36 -11.87 -10.23
CA GLY A 236 -0.60 -10.51 -9.74
C GLY A 236 -1.94 -9.95 -10.23
N LYS A 237 -2.33 -10.25 -11.50
CA LYS A 237 -3.64 -9.86 -12.03
C LYS A 237 -4.79 -10.59 -11.34
N ALA A 238 -4.65 -11.89 -11.08
CA ALA A 238 -5.67 -12.68 -10.38
C ALA A 238 -5.89 -12.18 -8.94
N ILE A 239 -4.80 -11.85 -8.22
CA ILE A 239 -4.88 -11.25 -6.88
C ILE A 239 -5.54 -9.87 -6.95
N TYR A 240 -5.16 -9.02 -7.91
CA TYR A 240 -5.75 -7.71 -8.14
C TYR A 240 -7.27 -7.79 -8.35
N ASP A 241 -7.69 -8.72 -9.23
CA ASP A 241 -9.10 -8.96 -9.50
C ASP A 241 -9.82 -9.49 -8.27
N TRP A 242 -9.23 -10.46 -7.56
CA TRP A 242 -9.80 -11.00 -6.34
C TRP A 242 -10.00 -9.90 -5.28
N VAL A 243 -9.02 -9.03 -5.09
CA VAL A 243 -9.13 -7.90 -4.13
C VAL A 243 -10.28 -6.98 -4.52
N ILE A 244 -10.41 -6.61 -5.80
CA ILE A 244 -11.52 -5.77 -6.27
C ILE A 244 -12.87 -6.45 -6.04
N GLU A 245 -12.98 -7.75 -6.28
CA GLU A 245 -14.25 -8.48 -6.19
C GLU A 245 -14.68 -8.74 -4.75
N ASN A 246 -13.74 -8.89 -3.83
CA ASN A 246 -14.01 -9.31 -2.45
C ASN A 246 -13.93 -8.18 -1.42
N THR A 247 -13.46 -6.98 -1.78
CA THR A 247 -13.39 -5.86 -0.84
C THR A 247 -14.46 -4.81 -1.10
N THR A 248 -14.69 -3.95 -0.11
CA THR A 248 -15.46 -2.72 -0.24
C THR A 248 -14.64 -1.52 0.23
N TYR A 249 -14.78 -0.40 -0.47
CA TYR A 249 -14.16 0.85 -0.03
C TYR A 249 -15.02 1.48 1.05
N ASP A 250 -14.43 1.66 2.24
CA ASP A 250 -15.08 2.29 3.38
C ASP A 250 -14.29 3.56 3.73
N PRO A 251 -14.89 4.76 3.62
CA PRO A 251 -14.18 6.00 3.92
C PRO A 251 -13.82 6.04 5.40
N VAL A 252 -12.54 6.30 5.64
CA VAL A 252 -12.04 6.52 6.99
C VAL A 252 -12.10 8.02 7.28
N PRO A 253 -12.65 8.46 8.42
CA PRO A 253 -12.82 9.89 8.74
C PRO A 253 -11.52 10.69 8.68
N ALA A 254 -10.39 10.05 8.98
CA ALA A 254 -9.07 10.63 8.88
C ALA A 254 -8.06 9.60 8.38
N GLY A 255 -7.30 9.95 7.33
CA GLY A 255 -6.25 9.10 6.79
C GLY A 255 -6.73 8.10 5.74
N ILE A 256 -6.07 6.96 5.66
CA ILE A 256 -6.19 5.98 4.55
C ILE A 256 -6.57 4.56 5.00
N GLY A 257 -6.88 4.38 6.27
CA GLY A 257 -7.15 3.07 6.88
C GLY A 257 -6.09 2.68 7.91
N ARG A 258 -6.24 1.51 8.50
CA ARG A 258 -5.33 0.97 9.53
C ARG A 258 -4.24 0.08 8.93
N GLY A 259 -4.52 -0.51 7.76
CA GLY A 259 -3.60 -1.42 7.07
C GLY A 259 -3.39 -2.76 7.76
N ASN A 260 -4.24 -3.17 8.71
CA ASN A 260 -4.10 -4.43 9.41
C ASN A 260 -4.79 -5.56 8.64
N VAL A 261 -4.01 -6.26 7.82
CA VAL A 261 -4.49 -7.32 6.93
C VAL A 261 -5.00 -8.54 7.70
N GLU A 262 -4.34 -8.92 8.80
CA GLU A 262 -4.75 -10.06 9.61
C GLU A 262 -6.16 -9.83 10.20
N ALA A 263 -6.36 -8.72 10.89
CA ALA A 263 -7.65 -8.38 11.46
C ALA A 263 -8.76 -8.26 10.39
N MET A 264 -8.41 -7.77 9.18
CA MET A 264 -9.34 -7.66 8.06
C MET A 264 -9.81 -9.04 7.58
N LEU A 265 -8.89 -10.00 7.41
CA LEU A 265 -9.20 -11.36 6.99
C LEU A 265 -9.90 -12.17 8.10
N ASP A 266 -9.43 -12.08 9.33
CA ASP A 266 -10.01 -12.83 10.47
C ASP A 266 -11.44 -12.40 10.77
N SER A 267 -11.76 -11.12 10.62
CA SER A 267 -13.13 -10.61 10.79
C SER A 267 -14.09 -11.06 9.69
N GLY A 268 -13.59 -11.52 8.56
CA GLY A 268 -14.37 -11.78 7.34
C GLY A 268 -14.96 -10.51 6.71
N ARG A 269 -14.72 -9.34 7.31
CA ARG A 269 -15.18 -8.04 6.79
C ARG A 269 -14.06 -7.38 5.99
N LEU A 270 -14.08 -7.61 4.68
CA LEU A 270 -13.07 -7.07 3.76
C LEU A 270 -13.44 -5.64 3.32
N SER A 271 -13.54 -4.72 4.28
CA SER A 271 -13.82 -3.31 4.00
C SER A 271 -12.80 -2.39 4.66
N GLY A 272 -12.47 -1.28 4.00
CA GLY A 272 -11.54 -0.31 4.55
C GLY A 272 -11.14 0.78 3.57
N GLY A 273 -10.19 1.61 3.98
CA GLY A 273 -9.60 2.67 3.16
C GLY A 273 -8.58 2.15 2.15
N SER A 274 -7.92 3.08 1.48
CA SER A 274 -6.96 2.73 0.42
C SER A 274 -5.75 1.92 0.94
N ALA A 275 -5.28 2.18 2.18
CA ALA A 275 -4.18 1.39 2.75
C ALA A 275 -4.63 -0.04 3.09
N ASP A 276 -5.83 -0.24 3.61
CA ASP A 276 -6.35 -1.57 3.92
C ASP A 276 -6.41 -2.43 2.66
N ILE A 277 -6.93 -1.88 1.55
CA ILE A 277 -7.06 -2.57 0.26
C ILE A 277 -5.69 -2.80 -0.39
N ALA A 278 -4.81 -1.79 -0.38
CA ALA A 278 -3.48 -1.89 -0.99
C ALA A 278 -2.58 -2.89 -0.23
N LEU A 279 -2.60 -2.86 1.11
CA LEU A 279 -1.81 -3.78 1.94
C LEU A 279 -2.32 -5.22 1.87
N LEU A 280 -3.64 -5.43 1.71
CA LEU A 280 -4.18 -6.75 1.42
C LEU A 280 -3.62 -7.30 0.09
N PHE A 281 -3.61 -6.50 -0.98
CA PHE A 281 -2.97 -6.90 -2.24
C PHE A 281 -1.49 -7.26 -2.05
N VAL A 282 -0.75 -6.43 -1.31
CA VAL A 282 0.68 -6.64 -1.03
C VAL A 282 0.91 -7.93 -0.24
N ALA A 283 0.11 -8.19 0.78
CA ALA A 283 0.22 -9.41 1.60
C ALA A 283 -0.04 -10.67 0.78
N LEU A 284 -1.09 -10.67 -0.03
CA LEU A 284 -1.42 -11.79 -0.92
C LEU A 284 -0.30 -12.08 -1.92
N CYS A 285 0.29 -11.04 -2.54
CA CYS A 285 1.43 -11.21 -3.45
C CYS A 285 2.66 -11.78 -2.73
N ARG A 286 3.04 -11.20 -1.58
CA ARG A 286 4.21 -11.65 -0.80
C ARG A 286 4.07 -13.10 -0.34
N SER A 287 2.86 -13.51 0.07
CA SER A 287 2.60 -14.86 0.61
C SER A 287 2.83 -15.98 -0.41
N ILE A 288 2.76 -15.69 -1.71
CA ILE A 288 3.06 -16.65 -2.80
C ILE A 288 4.40 -16.38 -3.48
N GLY A 289 5.26 -15.53 -2.89
CA GLY A 289 6.62 -15.28 -3.36
C GLY A 289 6.76 -14.19 -4.43
N ILE A 290 5.75 -13.36 -4.64
CA ILE A 290 5.82 -12.19 -5.52
C ILE A 290 6.21 -10.96 -4.67
N PRO A 291 7.40 -10.33 -4.91
CA PRO A 291 7.76 -9.13 -4.20
C PRO A 291 6.75 -8.00 -4.47
N ALA A 292 6.21 -7.42 -3.42
CA ALA A 292 5.24 -6.34 -3.52
C ALA A 292 5.43 -5.32 -2.40
N ARG A 293 5.05 -4.06 -2.65
CA ARG A 293 5.14 -2.99 -1.66
C ARG A 293 4.00 -2.00 -1.80
N PRO A 294 3.54 -1.41 -0.68
CA PRO A 294 2.66 -0.26 -0.72
C PRO A 294 3.44 0.96 -1.18
N VAL A 295 2.75 1.93 -1.76
CA VAL A 295 3.29 3.27 -2.02
C VAL A 295 2.31 4.28 -1.45
N PHE A 296 2.72 4.94 -0.40
CA PHE A 296 1.93 5.96 0.28
C PHE A 296 2.11 7.31 -0.38
N GLY A 297 1.04 8.08 -0.49
CA GLY A 297 1.10 9.35 -1.18
C GLY A 297 -0.08 10.27 -0.93
N LEU A 298 -0.11 11.35 -1.70
CA LEU A 298 -1.07 12.44 -1.59
C LEU A 298 -1.61 12.80 -2.98
N ARG A 299 -2.92 12.98 -3.11
CA ARG A 299 -3.52 13.55 -4.32
C ARG A 299 -3.20 15.05 -4.38
N ILE A 300 -2.67 15.50 -5.51
CA ILE A 300 -2.20 16.88 -5.69
C ILE A 300 -2.91 17.64 -6.81
N ASP A 301 -3.80 16.99 -7.55
CA ASP A 301 -4.56 17.58 -8.66
C ASP A 301 -5.88 16.83 -8.86
N GLY A 302 -6.79 17.40 -9.67
CA GLY A 302 -7.98 16.71 -10.13
C GLY A 302 -7.67 15.47 -10.96
N SER A 303 -8.57 14.51 -11.00
CA SER A 303 -8.43 13.32 -11.85
C SER A 303 -9.15 13.50 -13.18
N ARG A 304 -8.55 12.97 -14.25
CA ARG A 304 -9.17 12.88 -15.57
C ARG A 304 -10.03 11.64 -15.74
N LEU A 305 -9.91 10.67 -14.82
CA LEU A 305 -10.64 9.41 -14.85
C LEU A 305 -12.03 9.57 -14.22
N PHE A 306 -12.04 9.92 -12.93
CA PHE A 306 -13.24 10.19 -12.14
C PHE A 306 -12.96 11.30 -11.14
N SER A 307 -13.91 12.19 -10.91
CA SER A 307 -13.74 13.32 -9.99
C SER A 307 -13.34 12.88 -8.59
N GLY A 308 -13.89 11.78 -8.10
CA GLY A 308 -13.56 11.19 -6.79
C GLY A 308 -12.15 10.63 -6.67
N LEU A 309 -11.41 10.44 -7.77
CA LEU A 309 -10.02 9.95 -7.77
C LEU A 309 -8.99 11.08 -7.78
N GLY A 310 -9.43 12.33 -7.79
CA GLY A 310 -8.61 13.53 -7.64
C GLY A 310 -8.80 14.18 -6.28
N ALA A 311 -8.16 15.36 -6.13
CA ALA A 311 -8.38 16.27 -5.03
C ALA A 311 -8.25 17.71 -5.53
N THR A 312 -9.04 18.64 -4.95
CA THR A 312 -9.03 20.06 -5.25
C THR A 312 -9.19 20.85 -3.94
N GLY A 313 -8.78 22.12 -3.93
CA GLY A 313 -8.86 22.96 -2.75
C GLY A 313 -7.86 22.57 -1.67
N ASN A 314 -8.31 22.25 -0.45
CA ASN A 314 -7.44 21.74 0.60
C ASN A 314 -7.17 20.24 0.39
N LEU A 315 -5.95 19.90 0.04
CA LEU A 315 -5.50 18.53 -0.23
C LEU A 315 -5.08 17.78 1.03
N GLY A 316 -5.17 18.40 2.22
CA GLY A 316 -4.74 17.82 3.50
C GLY A 316 -5.46 16.53 3.90
N THR A 317 -6.55 16.17 3.21
CA THR A 317 -7.28 14.90 3.34
C THR A 317 -7.16 14.02 2.08
N GLY A 318 -6.29 14.39 1.15
CA GLY A 318 -6.09 13.69 -0.12
C GLY A 318 -5.10 12.53 -0.05
N GLN A 319 -4.78 12.01 1.14
CA GLN A 319 -3.90 10.85 1.28
C GLN A 319 -4.49 9.64 0.58
N HIS A 320 -3.61 8.86 -0.07
CA HIS A 320 -4.01 7.66 -0.78
C HIS A 320 -2.83 6.68 -0.87
N CYS A 321 -3.13 5.39 -0.70
CA CYS A 321 -2.15 4.32 -0.82
C CYS A 321 -2.41 3.53 -2.11
N ARG A 322 -1.36 3.35 -2.90
CA ARG A 322 -1.29 2.48 -4.07
C ARG A 322 -0.39 1.29 -3.80
N ALA A 323 -0.31 0.36 -4.71
CA ALA A 323 0.59 -0.78 -4.60
C ALA A 323 1.35 -1.05 -5.89
N GLU A 324 2.48 -1.70 -5.77
CA GLU A 324 3.21 -2.25 -6.91
C GLU A 324 3.80 -3.61 -6.57
N PHE A 325 3.90 -4.47 -7.57
CA PHE A 325 4.52 -5.79 -7.45
C PHE A 325 5.61 -5.96 -8.50
N TYR A 326 6.61 -6.76 -8.19
CA TYR A 326 7.76 -6.98 -9.06
C TYR A 326 7.69 -8.32 -9.77
N THR A 327 7.97 -8.30 -11.07
CA THR A 327 8.17 -9.51 -11.85
C THR A 327 9.46 -9.44 -12.67
N PRO A 328 10.26 -10.52 -12.73
CA PRO A 328 11.48 -10.53 -13.52
C PRO A 328 11.21 -10.20 -15.00
N GLY A 329 12.04 -9.33 -15.56
CA GLY A 329 11.90 -8.87 -16.95
C GLY A 329 10.89 -7.73 -17.16
N TYR A 330 10.03 -7.46 -16.18
CA TYR A 330 9.08 -6.34 -16.23
C TYR A 330 9.42 -5.23 -15.23
N GLY A 331 9.99 -5.58 -14.07
CA GLY A 331 10.22 -4.64 -12.98
C GLY A 331 8.98 -4.43 -12.11
N TRP A 332 8.82 -3.23 -11.56
CA TRP A 332 7.72 -2.86 -10.69
C TRP A 332 6.48 -2.48 -11.49
N ILE A 333 5.45 -3.32 -11.44
CA ILE A 333 4.16 -3.11 -12.11
C ILE A 333 3.23 -2.35 -11.15
N PRO A 334 2.77 -1.13 -11.51
CA PRO A 334 1.89 -0.34 -10.68
C PRO A 334 0.46 -0.86 -10.72
N VAL A 335 -0.24 -0.87 -9.58
CA VAL A 335 -1.66 -1.22 -9.47
C VAL A 335 -2.37 -0.32 -8.48
N ASP A 336 -3.68 -0.16 -8.65
CA ASP A 336 -4.52 0.57 -7.71
C ASP A 336 -5.92 -0.07 -7.56
N PRO A 337 -6.05 -1.16 -6.81
CA PRO A 337 -7.35 -1.76 -6.53
C PRO A 337 -8.22 -0.86 -5.63
N GLY A 338 -7.60 0.00 -4.81
CA GLY A 338 -8.29 0.95 -3.94
C GLY A 338 -9.10 1.98 -4.73
N ASP A 339 -8.52 2.56 -5.79
CA ASP A 339 -9.22 3.51 -6.64
C ASP A 339 -10.33 2.86 -7.47
N VAL A 340 -10.17 1.61 -7.88
CA VAL A 340 -11.28 0.87 -8.52
C VAL A 340 -12.45 0.72 -7.55
N ARG A 341 -12.19 0.32 -6.30
CA ARG A 341 -13.24 0.17 -5.28
C ARG A 341 -13.88 1.50 -4.90
N LYS A 342 -13.06 2.56 -4.84
CA LYS A 342 -13.56 3.92 -4.58
C LYS A 342 -14.49 4.40 -5.69
N ALA A 343 -14.13 4.20 -6.95
CA ALA A 343 -14.96 4.56 -8.10
C ALA A 343 -16.30 3.77 -8.12
N ILE A 344 -16.26 2.46 -7.82
CA ILE A 344 -17.48 1.65 -7.69
C ILE A 344 -18.43 2.28 -6.67
N ARG A 345 -17.92 2.70 -5.51
CA ARG A 345 -18.73 3.31 -4.46
C ARG A 345 -19.25 4.69 -4.86
N ASP A 346 -18.34 5.57 -5.32
CA ASP A 346 -18.63 6.99 -5.52
C ASP A 346 -19.55 7.23 -6.72
N GLU A 347 -19.42 6.42 -7.78
CA GLU A 347 -20.19 6.49 -9.01
C GLU A 347 -21.31 5.43 -9.06
N ASN A 348 -21.47 4.61 -8.01
CA ASN A 348 -22.45 3.51 -7.93
C ASN A 348 -22.39 2.56 -9.15
N LEU A 349 -21.17 2.15 -9.55
CA LEU A 349 -20.95 1.32 -10.74
C LEU A 349 -21.26 -0.15 -10.45
N GLY A 350 -22.00 -0.79 -11.34
CA GLY A 350 -22.17 -2.24 -11.36
C GLY A 350 -20.93 -2.95 -11.94
N TYR A 351 -20.72 -4.22 -11.61
CA TYR A 351 -19.57 -5.01 -12.12
C TYR A 351 -19.54 -5.16 -13.65
N GLY A 352 -20.67 -5.05 -14.32
CA GLY A 352 -20.79 -5.07 -15.79
C GLY A 352 -20.71 -3.68 -16.44
N ASP A 353 -20.56 -2.61 -15.67
CA ASP A 353 -20.48 -1.26 -16.21
C ASP A 353 -19.24 -1.09 -17.10
N PRO A 354 -19.38 -0.63 -18.36
CA PRO A 354 -18.26 -0.44 -19.28
C PRO A 354 -17.18 0.50 -18.71
N LYS A 355 -17.55 1.54 -17.97
CA LYS A 355 -16.60 2.44 -17.31
C LYS A 355 -15.75 1.71 -16.28
N LEU A 356 -16.38 0.83 -15.49
CA LEU A 356 -15.66 0.02 -14.51
C LEU A 356 -14.70 -0.96 -15.17
N LEU A 357 -15.12 -1.63 -16.24
CA LEU A 357 -14.27 -2.57 -16.96
C LEU A 357 -13.01 -1.89 -17.53
N VAL A 358 -13.18 -0.69 -18.10
CA VAL A 358 -12.04 0.12 -18.58
C VAL A 358 -11.15 0.57 -17.43
N LEU A 359 -11.70 1.10 -16.33
CA LEU A 359 -10.95 1.54 -15.16
C LEU A 359 -10.15 0.39 -14.53
N ARG A 360 -10.80 -0.77 -14.34
CA ARG A 360 -10.17 -1.98 -13.79
C ARG A 360 -8.99 -2.46 -14.65
N LYS A 361 -9.14 -2.42 -15.97
CA LYS A 361 -8.06 -2.74 -16.90
C LYS A 361 -6.94 -1.72 -16.83
N LEU A 362 -7.27 -0.42 -16.80
CA LEU A 362 -6.31 0.67 -16.80
C LEU A 362 -5.46 0.69 -15.53
N LEU A 363 -6.08 0.61 -14.35
CA LEU A 363 -5.39 0.70 -13.06
C LEU A 363 -4.56 -0.57 -12.70
N PHE A 364 -4.49 -1.53 -13.61
CA PHE A 364 -3.49 -2.59 -13.64
C PHE A 364 -2.39 -2.23 -14.65
N GLY A 365 -1.48 -1.36 -14.25
CA GLY A 365 -0.37 -0.86 -15.09
C GLY A 365 -0.29 0.66 -15.22
N PHE A 366 -1.22 1.40 -14.62
CA PHE A 366 -1.29 2.85 -14.78
C PHE A 366 -1.50 3.58 -13.45
N TRP A 367 -0.76 4.68 -13.26
CA TRP A 367 -1.01 5.67 -12.23
C TRP A 367 -1.08 7.07 -12.86
N GLU A 368 -2.15 7.78 -12.59
CA GLU A 368 -2.31 9.15 -13.02
C GLU A 368 -1.36 10.09 -12.26
N ARG A 369 -0.86 11.15 -12.94
CA ARG A 369 0.09 12.13 -12.37
C ARG A 369 -0.48 12.98 -11.25
N ASN A 370 -1.78 13.00 -11.06
CA ASN A 370 -2.49 13.75 -10.03
C ASN A 370 -2.18 13.31 -8.59
N TRP A 371 -1.29 12.35 -8.43
CA TRP A 371 -0.93 11.76 -7.14
C TRP A 371 0.59 11.74 -6.97
N LEU A 372 1.04 12.25 -5.81
CA LEU A 372 2.43 12.36 -5.41
C LEU A 372 2.81 11.19 -4.49
N ALA A 373 3.78 10.37 -4.87
CA ALA A 373 4.34 9.35 -4.01
C ALA A 373 5.26 9.97 -2.95
N LEU A 374 5.07 9.59 -1.70
CA LEU A 374 5.87 10.04 -0.57
C LEU A 374 6.88 8.96 -0.14
N ASN A 375 6.44 7.72 0.08
CA ASN A 375 7.33 6.64 0.50
C ASN A 375 6.69 5.25 0.34
N THR A 376 7.50 4.21 0.61
CA THR A 376 7.09 2.81 0.67
C THR A 376 7.30 2.20 2.06
N ALA A 377 7.49 3.04 3.06
CA ALA A 377 7.93 2.65 4.39
C ALA A 377 6.83 1.97 5.21
N GLN A 378 7.20 0.92 5.91
CA GLN A 378 6.39 0.27 6.94
C GLN A 378 7.23 0.20 8.23
N ASP A 379 6.57 0.14 9.39
CA ASP A 379 7.21 0.11 10.71
C ASP A 379 8.22 1.27 10.88
N VAL A 380 7.75 2.50 10.59
CA VAL A 380 8.59 3.71 10.50
C VAL A 380 9.02 4.20 11.87
N GLN A 381 10.31 4.13 12.16
CA GLN A 381 10.87 4.77 13.33
C GLN A 381 11.25 6.22 13.01
N LEU A 382 10.54 7.18 13.60
CA LEU A 382 10.85 8.60 13.43
C LEU A 382 12.11 8.98 14.21
N GLN A 383 13.04 9.67 13.56
CA GLN A 383 14.30 10.08 14.19
C GLN A 383 14.05 11.07 15.33
N GLY A 384 14.51 10.70 16.54
CA GLY A 384 14.37 11.52 17.74
C GLY A 384 12.96 11.50 18.37
N ALA A 385 12.06 10.64 17.92
CA ALA A 385 10.79 10.40 18.61
C ALA A 385 10.99 9.55 19.86
N SER A 386 10.21 9.81 20.89
CA SER A 386 10.18 9.01 22.12
C SER A 386 9.26 7.78 22.01
N GLY A 387 8.30 7.80 21.09
CA GLY A 387 7.37 6.72 20.87
C GLY A 387 7.88 5.61 19.95
N GLY A 388 7.19 4.46 19.94
CA GLY A 388 7.48 3.33 19.05
C GLY A 388 7.27 3.63 17.56
N PRO A 389 7.57 2.65 16.67
CA PRO A 389 7.41 2.82 15.23
C PRO A 389 5.95 3.07 14.84
N LEU A 390 5.77 3.82 13.76
CA LEU A 390 4.48 4.01 13.11
C LEU A 390 4.25 2.87 12.12
N PRO A 391 3.00 2.42 11.94
CA PRO A 391 2.66 1.45 10.91
C PRO A 391 3.13 1.90 9.51
N PHE A 392 2.91 3.16 9.20
CA PHE A 392 3.35 3.88 7.99
C PHE A 392 3.32 5.40 8.24
N LEU A 393 3.96 6.17 7.38
CA LEU A 393 4.02 7.63 7.50
C LEU A 393 3.40 8.29 6.26
N VAL A 394 2.24 8.93 6.44
CA VAL A 394 1.51 9.64 5.37
C VAL A 394 0.95 10.98 5.84
N LEU A 395 0.70 11.13 7.13
CA LEU A 395 0.27 12.36 7.77
C LEU A 395 1.42 12.98 8.56
N PRO A 396 1.47 14.30 8.72
CA PRO A 396 2.35 14.95 9.68
C PRO A 396 2.20 14.34 11.07
N GLN A 397 3.31 14.04 11.72
CA GLN A 397 3.36 13.54 13.08
C GLN A 397 3.90 14.61 14.00
N ILE A 398 3.35 14.72 15.18
CA ILE A 398 3.72 15.72 16.17
C ILE A 398 3.95 15.03 17.52
N GLU A 399 5.02 15.41 18.22
CA GLU A 399 5.26 15.01 19.59
C GLU A 399 5.39 16.27 20.47
N ALA A 400 4.49 16.40 21.44
CA ALA A 400 4.48 17.53 22.37
C ALA A 400 4.39 16.99 23.80
N GLY A 401 5.30 17.40 24.68
CA GLY A 401 5.32 16.96 26.08
C GLY A 401 5.38 15.42 26.22
N GLY A 402 6.03 14.72 25.30
CA GLY A 402 6.15 13.26 25.32
C GLY A 402 4.92 12.49 24.79
N GLN A 403 3.90 13.20 24.30
CA GLN A 403 2.73 12.59 23.66
C GLN A 403 2.76 12.79 22.15
N ARG A 404 2.63 11.70 21.40
CA ARG A 404 2.56 11.73 19.93
C ARG A 404 1.11 11.73 19.45
N PHE A 405 0.83 12.53 18.43
CA PHE A 405 -0.42 12.61 17.67
C PHE A 405 -0.10 12.97 16.22
N ASP A 406 -1.07 12.86 15.35
CA ASP A 406 -0.93 13.27 13.95
C ASP A 406 -1.86 14.45 13.60
N SER A 407 -1.78 14.90 12.35
CA SER A 407 -2.57 16.02 11.86
C SER A 407 -4.08 15.75 11.72
N SER A 408 -4.56 14.55 12.00
CA SER A 408 -5.99 14.25 12.08
C SER A 408 -6.63 14.80 13.36
N ASP A 409 -5.82 15.10 14.39
CA ASP A 409 -6.27 15.83 15.57
C ASP A 409 -6.45 17.33 15.26
N SER A 410 -7.60 17.68 14.73
CA SER A 410 -7.92 19.05 14.31
C SER A 410 -7.98 20.06 15.45
N GLN A 411 -8.07 19.63 16.69
CA GLN A 411 -8.03 20.52 17.86
C GLN A 411 -6.60 21.00 18.14
N ARG A 412 -5.60 20.15 17.88
CA ARG A 412 -4.19 20.44 18.12
C ARG A 412 -3.41 20.80 16.87
N CYS A 413 -3.86 20.37 15.70
CA CYS A 413 -3.16 20.59 14.44
C CYS A 413 -4.11 21.10 13.35
N SER A 414 -3.85 22.31 12.84
CA SER A 414 -4.43 22.76 11.57
C SER A 414 -3.45 22.44 10.46
N TYR A 415 -3.83 21.56 9.56
CA TYR A 415 -3.04 21.11 8.42
C TYR A 415 -3.76 21.40 7.12
N THR A 416 -3.17 22.25 6.29
CA THR A 416 -3.70 22.60 4.97
C THR A 416 -2.63 22.32 3.92
N VAL A 417 -3.01 21.68 2.84
CA VAL A 417 -2.14 21.45 1.68
C VAL A 417 -2.80 22.04 0.45
N THR A 418 -2.04 22.77 -0.33
CA THR A 418 -2.45 23.26 -1.64
C THR A 418 -1.42 22.87 -2.69
N SER A 419 -1.86 22.77 -3.92
CA SER A 419 -0.99 22.52 -5.07
C SER A 419 -1.26 23.54 -6.15
N SER A 420 -0.22 24.08 -6.72
CA SER A 420 -0.28 24.95 -7.90
C SER A 420 0.63 24.43 -9.00
N ARG A 421 0.17 24.50 -10.24
CA ARG A 421 1.03 24.19 -11.39
C ARG A 421 2.00 25.34 -11.59
N VAL A 422 3.25 24.99 -11.80
CA VAL A 422 4.29 25.92 -12.22
C VAL A 422 4.36 25.77 -13.73
N ASP A 423 3.65 26.66 -14.44
CA ASP A 423 3.73 26.71 -15.90
C ASP A 423 5.11 27.27 -16.27
N GLY A 424 5.85 26.48 -17.06
CA GLY A 424 7.12 26.90 -17.65
C GLY A 424 6.88 27.62 -18.98
#